data_9fa7ace0968e046aefe01aa941d0d10c
#
_entry.id   9fa7ace0968e046aefe01aa941d0d10c
#
_cell.length_a   1.000
_cell.length_b   1.000
_cell.length_c   1.000
_cell.angle_alpha   90.00
_cell.angle_beta   90.00
_cell.angle_gamma   90.00
#
_symmetry.space_group_name_H-M   'P 1'
#
loop_
_entity.id
_entity.type
_entity.pdbx_description
1 polymer ?
#
loop_
_entity_poly.entity_id
_entity_poly.type
_entity_poly.pdbx_seq_one_letter_code
_entity_poly.pdbx_strand_id
1 'polypeptide(L)'
;DLQASICEDVDGIALTKTQGADHVRRIDAMIEALEAKRGMRAGHTRLIAMIETPAAFFCMPDIARASPRLVAMNIGGEDFATAVGMEPLEETLLMPKQQMIFAARSAGLMPLGFIASVAGYGDWDAFRAMVRRSRKFGFMGAGCIHPGQVPIVNEEYSPSAEEIAWATKVVTEDAKHTAAGRASWSLDGKMIDVPVVTRARHILERHRAIQVRQAKRP
;
A
#
# COMPACT_ATOMS: atom_id res chain seq x y z
N ASP A 1 -4.26 21.65 13.23
CA ASP A 1 -3.98 21.05 11.92
C ASP A 1 -5.25 20.47 11.28
N LEU A 2 -6.01 19.55 11.92
CA LEU A 2 -7.22 18.95 11.33
C LEU A 2 -8.24 20.00 10.86
N GLN A 3 -8.50 21.03 11.65
CA GLN A 3 -9.44 22.10 11.28
C GLN A 3 -9.06 22.82 9.97
N ALA A 4 -7.79 22.88 9.62
CA ALA A 4 -7.33 23.49 8.38
C ALA A 4 -7.33 22.47 7.22
N SER A 5 -7.12 21.19 7.50
CA SER A 5 -6.89 20.17 6.47
C SER A 5 -8.16 19.44 6.00
N ILE A 6 -9.23 19.40 6.81
CA ILE A 6 -10.45 18.69 6.43
C ILE A 6 -11.31 19.59 5.53
N CYS A 7 -11.26 19.41 4.22
CA CYS A 7 -12.06 20.14 3.24
C CYS A 7 -12.34 19.23 2.03
N GLU A 8 -13.25 19.67 1.14
CA GLU A 8 -13.66 18.89 -0.03
C GLU A 8 -12.52 18.59 -1.01
N ASP A 9 -11.48 19.44 -1.04
CA ASP A 9 -10.31 19.27 -1.90
C ASP A 9 -9.26 18.30 -1.35
N VAL A 10 -9.43 17.79 -0.11
CA VAL A 10 -8.50 16.87 0.56
C VAL A 10 -9.13 15.51 0.75
N ASP A 11 -8.79 14.57 -0.13
CA ASP A 11 -9.29 13.18 -0.10
C ASP A 11 -8.81 12.37 1.13
N GLY A 12 -7.67 12.73 1.71
CA GLY A 12 -7.12 12.01 2.85
C GLY A 12 -5.89 12.64 3.46
N ILE A 13 -5.54 12.22 4.66
CA ILE A 13 -4.40 12.69 5.43
C ILE A 13 -3.53 11.54 5.93
N ALA A 14 -2.24 11.76 6.03
CA ALA A 14 -1.31 10.88 6.72
C ALA A 14 -1.29 11.21 8.21
N LEU A 15 -1.72 10.27 9.05
CA LEU A 15 -1.67 10.37 10.48
C LEU A 15 -0.27 9.99 10.96
N THR A 16 0.61 10.98 11.08
CA THR A 16 1.96 10.79 11.59
C THR A 16 1.93 10.41 13.07
N LYS A 17 2.97 9.72 13.54
CA LYS A 17 3.14 9.31 14.94
C LYS A 17 1.88 8.65 15.52
N THR A 18 1.27 7.77 14.73
CA THR A 18 0.14 6.96 15.18
C THR A 18 0.54 6.18 16.43
N GLN A 19 -0.22 6.35 17.53
CA GLN A 19 0.13 5.78 18.84
C GLN A 19 -0.53 4.43 19.10
N GLY A 20 -1.72 4.19 18.54
CA GLY A 20 -2.51 2.98 18.74
C GLY A 20 -3.93 3.13 18.21
N ALA A 21 -4.75 2.09 18.39
CA ALA A 21 -6.12 2.06 17.90
C ALA A 21 -6.99 3.20 18.45
N ASP A 22 -6.88 3.52 19.74
CA ASP A 22 -7.66 4.59 20.35
C ASP A 22 -7.28 5.98 19.85
N HIS A 23 -6.00 6.19 19.50
CA HIS A 23 -5.59 7.42 18.84
C HIS A 23 -6.29 7.56 17.48
N VAL A 24 -6.31 6.50 16.66
CA VAL A 24 -7.00 6.50 15.37
C VAL A 24 -8.50 6.76 15.52
N ARG A 25 -9.17 6.12 16.49
CA ARG A 25 -10.60 6.33 16.75
C ARG A 25 -10.92 7.77 17.16
N ARG A 26 -10.07 8.38 17.99
CA ARG A 26 -10.23 9.80 18.36
C ARG A 26 -10.10 10.73 17.17
N ILE A 27 -9.11 10.50 16.31
CA ILE A 27 -8.92 11.27 15.08
C ILE A 27 -10.10 11.08 14.12
N ASP A 28 -10.61 9.85 13.97
CA ASP A 28 -11.80 9.54 13.17
C ASP A 28 -13.03 10.34 13.64
N ALA A 29 -13.33 10.32 14.93
CA ALA A 29 -14.43 11.08 15.51
C ALA A 29 -14.29 12.61 15.30
N MET A 30 -13.05 13.13 15.41
CA MET A 30 -12.78 14.55 15.11
C MET A 30 -13.00 14.90 13.64
N ILE A 31 -12.61 14.02 12.72
CA ILE A 31 -12.83 14.20 11.27
C ILE A 31 -14.34 14.15 10.98
N GLU A 32 -15.07 13.19 11.54
CA GLU A 32 -16.51 13.05 11.38
C GLU A 32 -17.25 14.35 11.81
N ALA A 33 -16.90 14.89 12.96
CA ALA A 33 -17.47 16.14 13.46
C ALA A 33 -17.16 17.34 12.53
N LEU A 34 -15.95 17.39 11.94
CA LEU A 34 -15.57 18.44 11.00
C LEU A 34 -16.27 18.30 9.65
N GLU A 35 -16.40 17.09 9.13
CA GLU A 35 -17.16 16.80 7.90
C GLU A 35 -18.62 17.21 8.07
N ALA A 36 -19.26 16.81 9.16
CA ALA A 36 -20.65 17.20 9.46
C ALA A 36 -20.81 18.71 9.58
N LYS A 37 -19.90 19.40 10.31
CA LYS A 37 -19.94 20.87 10.43
C LYS A 37 -19.79 21.60 9.12
N ARG A 38 -19.11 21.00 8.12
CA ARG A 38 -18.83 21.58 6.80
C ARG A 38 -19.77 21.12 5.70
N GLY A 39 -20.77 20.29 6.03
CA GLY A 39 -21.71 19.73 5.05
C GLY A 39 -21.05 18.75 4.07
N MET A 40 -19.89 18.22 4.40
CA MET A 40 -19.17 17.24 3.59
C MET A 40 -19.83 15.85 3.69
N ARG A 41 -19.58 15.03 2.69
CA ARG A 41 -20.00 13.62 2.74
C ARG A 41 -19.30 12.88 3.88
N ALA A 42 -20.05 12.19 4.72
CA ALA A 42 -19.49 11.36 5.80
C ALA A 42 -18.48 10.34 5.22
N GLY A 43 -17.31 10.24 5.83
CA GLY A 43 -16.23 9.36 5.39
C GLY A 43 -15.52 9.82 4.12
N HIS A 44 -15.64 11.09 3.73
CA HIS A 44 -14.88 11.68 2.62
C HIS A 44 -13.38 11.58 2.86
N THR A 45 -12.91 12.11 3.98
CA THR A 45 -11.49 12.15 4.29
C THR A 45 -10.98 10.78 4.74
N ARG A 46 -10.01 10.23 4.04
CA ARG A 46 -9.35 8.96 4.33
C ARG A 46 -8.12 9.15 5.22
N LEU A 47 -7.68 8.06 5.85
CA LEU A 47 -6.51 8.04 6.72
C LEU A 47 -5.45 7.06 6.20
N ILE A 48 -4.18 7.49 6.33
CA ILE A 48 -3.00 6.63 6.19
C ILE A 48 -2.33 6.60 7.56
N ALA A 49 -2.21 5.42 8.18
CA ALA A 49 -1.51 5.29 9.45
C ALA A 49 0.01 5.25 9.22
N MET A 50 0.74 6.17 9.90
CA MET A 50 2.21 6.20 9.91
C MET A 50 2.72 5.59 11.21
N ILE A 51 3.41 4.46 11.13
CA ILE A 51 3.98 3.74 12.27
C ILE A 51 5.44 4.19 12.42
N GLU A 52 5.74 4.86 13.53
CA GLU A 52 7.01 5.55 13.74
C GLU A 52 7.62 5.25 15.12
N THR A 53 6.98 4.37 15.91
CA THR A 53 7.46 3.99 17.26
C THR A 53 7.32 2.50 17.48
N PRO A 54 8.17 1.89 18.33
CA PRO A 54 8.05 0.49 18.75
C PRO A 54 6.68 0.17 19.37
N ALA A 55 6.12 1.06 20.17
CA ALA A 55 4.81 0.87 20.79
C ALA A 55 3.71 0.73 19.73
N ALA A 56 3.67 1.63 18.74
CA ALA A 56 2.72 1.55 17.63
C ALA A 56 2.95 0.30 16.75
N PHE A 57 4.20 -0.09 16.57
CA PHE A 57 4.57 -1.29 15.81
C PHE A 57 3.93 -2.56 16.38
N PHE A 58 4.00 -2.77 17.69
CA PHE A 58 3.38 -3.93 18.32
C PHE A 58 1.84 -3.89 18.34
N CYS A 59 1.24 -2.72 18.08
CA CYS A 59 -0.21 -2.54 17.98
C CYS A 59 -0.73 -2.46 16.53
N MET A 60 0.10 -2.71 15.50
CA MET A 60 -0.29 -2.56 14.10
C MET A 60 -1.57 -3.30 13.69
N PRO A 61 -1.83 -4.55 14.11
CA PRO A 61 -3.08 -5.24 13.78
C PRO A 61 -4.34 -4.55 14.30
N ASP A 62 -4.27 -3.96 15.49
CA ASP A 62 -5.37 -3.22 16.11
C ASP A 62 -5.53 -1.83 15.47
N ILE A 63 -4.42 -1.16 15.18
CA ILE A 63 -4.41 0.09 14.42
C ILE A 63 -5.08 -0.11 13.06
N ALA A 64 -4.71 -1.16 12.33
CA ALA A 64 -5.21 -1.43 10.98
C ALA A 64 -6.74 -1.60 10.90
N ARG A 65 -7.38 -1.97 12.01
CA ARG A 65 -8.84 -2.18 12.12
C ARG A 65 -9.57 -1.07 12.87
N ALA A 66 -8.87 -0.03 13.29
CA ALA A 66 -9.40 0.96 14.23
C ALA A 66 -10.45 1.92 13.62
N SER A 67 -10.44 2.11 12.30
CA SER A 67 -11.36 3.02 11.61
C SER A 67 -11.62 2.57 10.17
N PRO A 68 -12.85 2.70 9.65
CA PRO A 68 -13.17 2.46 8.24
C PRO A 68 -12.56 3.53 7.31
N ARG A 69 -12.03 4.63 7.84
CA ARG A 69 -11.32 5.65 7.07
C ARG A 69 -9.93 5.23 6.68
N LEU A 70 -9.33 4.27 7.39
CA LEU A 70 -8.00 3.77 7.06
C LEU A 70 -8.02 3.07 5.70
N VAL A 71 -7.14 3.51 4.80
CA VAL A 71 -6.96 2.92 3.48
C VAL A 71 -5.55 2.39 3.28
N ALA A 72 -4.60 2.83 4.08
CA ALA A 72 -3.20 2.44 3.95
C ALA A 72 -2.46 2.52 5.29
N MET A 73 -1.33 1.83 5.34
CA MET A 73 -0.37 1.86 6.45
C MET A 73 1.05 1.95 5.91
N ASN A 74 1.90 2.65 6.64
CA ASN A 74 3.33 2.79 6.33
C ASN A 74 4.16 2.77 7.61
N ILE A 75 5.43 2.37 7.52
CA ILE A 75 6.45 2.64 8.55
C ILE A 75 7.28 3.83 8.11
N GLY A 76 7.31 4.90 8.91
CA GLY A 76 8.24 6.01 8.77
C GLY A 76 9.64 5.56 9.18
N GLY A 77 10.45 5.13 8.20
CA GLY A 77 11.71 4.40 8.45
C GLY A 77 12.71 5.17 9.29
N GLU A 78 12.87 6.48 9.07
CA GLU A 78 13.81 7.33 9.80
C GLU A 78 13.39 7.51 11.27
N ASP A 79 12.14 7.92 11.50
CA ASP A 79 11.61 8.11 12.87
C ASP A 79 11.55 6.77 13.63
N PHE A 80 11.17 5.69 12.96
CA PHE A 80 11.14 4.35 13.56
C PHE A 80 12.53 3.86 13.94
N ALA A 81 13.51 4.00 13.04
CA ALA A 81 14.89 3.62 13.31
C ALA A 81 15.47 4.42 14.48
N THR A 82 15.24 5.73 14.51
CA THR A 82 15.62 6.61 15.62
C THR A 82 14.98 6.15 16.94
N ALA A 83 13.69 5.84 16.94
CA ALA A 83 12.97 5.41 18.15
C ALA A 83 13.42 4.04 18.68
N VAL A 84 13.94 3.17 17.80
CA VAL A 84 14.51 1.85 18.16
C VAL A 84 15.98 1.95 18.55
N GLY A 85 16.69 3.00 18.11
CA GLY A 85 18.15 3.15 18.28
C GLY A 85 18.95 2.36 17.24
N MET A 86 18.43 2.20 16.03
CA MET A 86 19.09 1.50 14.92
C MET A 86 19.35 2.46 13.74
N GLU A 87 20.25 2.11 12.84
CA GLU A 87 20.41 2.81 11.57
C GLU A 87 19.27 2.45 10.60
N PRO A 88 18.78 3.40 9.76
CA PRO A 88 17.67 3.16 8.82
C PRO A 88 18.12 2.42 7.55
N LEU A 89 18.80 1.30 7.71
CA LEU A 89 19.28 0.46 6.62
C LEU A 89 18.20 -0.52 6.14
N GLU A 90 18.38 -1.07 4.95
CA GLU A 90 17.48 -2.09 4.42
C GLU A 90 17.42 -3.30 5.35
N GLU A 91 18.56 -3.79 5.82
CA GLU A 91 18.65 -4.97 6.70
C GLU A 91 17.89 -4.78 8.02
N THR A 92 17.97 -3.58 8.61
CA THR A 92 17.34 -3.29 9.90
C THR A 92 15.83 -3.01 9.75
N LEU A 93 15.42 -2.40 8.63
CA LEU A 93 14.03 -2.05 8.36
C LEU A 93 13.22 -3.18 7.72
N LEU A 94 13.86 -4.21 7.16
CA LEU A 94 13.18 -5.25 6.40
C LEU A 94 12.11 -5.98 7.23
N MET A 95 12.49 -6.47 8.41
CA MET A 95 11.57 -7.21 9.28
C MET A 95 10.37 -6.34 9.73
N PRO A 96 10.56 -5.14 10.28
CA PRO A 96 9.45 -4.27 10.64
C PRO A 96 8.51 -3.98 9.46
N LYS A 97 9.05 -3.70 8.30
CA LYS A 97 8.27 -3.39 7.10
C LYS A 97 7.50 -4.60 6.57
N GLN A 98 8.07 -5.80 6.62
CA GLN A 98 7.33 -7.01 6.28
C GLN A 98 6.16 -7.27 7.24
N GLN A 99 6.37 -7.10 8.53
CA GLN A 99 5.27 -7.25 9.51
C GLN A 99 4.18 -6.21 9.29
N MET A 100 4.54 -4.97 8.95
CA MET A 100 3.57 -3.94 8.58
C MET A 100 2.76 -4.35 7.34
N ILE A 101 3.40 -4.93 6.32
CA ILE A 101 2.70 -5.43 5.13
C ILE A 101 1.66 -6.48 5.53
N PHE A 102 2.01 -7.42 6.41
CA PHE A 102 1.08 -8.46 6.87
C PHE A 102 -0.07 -7.86 7.68
N ALA A 103 0.20 -6.93 8.59
CA ALA A 103 -0.81 -6.23 9.37
C ALA A 103 -1.79 -5.45 8.47
N ALA A 104 -1.27 -4.65 7.53
CA ALA A 104 -2.06 -3.90 6.57
C ALA A 104 -2.96 -4.83 5.72
N ARG A 105 -2.38 -5.87 5.12
CA ARG A 105 -3.11 -6.83 4.28
C ARG A 105 -4.15 -7.63 5.04
N SER A 106 -3.92 -7.95 6.30
CA SER A 106 -4.91 -8.65 7.15
C SER A 106 -6.18 -7.83 7.42
N ALA A 107 -6.12 -6.52 7.23
CA ALA A 107 -7.23 -5.58 7.38
C ALA A 107 -7.72 -4.98 6.03
N GLY A 108 -7.20 -5.48 4.90
CA GLY A 108 -7.57 -4.96 3.58
C GLY A 108 -6.94 -3.61 3.21
N LEU A 109 -5.97 -3.12 4.00
CA LEU A 109 -5.28 -1.86 3.74
C LEU A 109 -4.17 -2.02 2.71
N MET A 110 -3.82 -0.90 2.05
CA MET A 110 -2.65 -0.83 1.17
C MET A 110 -1.38 -0.66 2.01
N PRO A 111 -0.40 -1.56 1.93
CA PRO A 111 0.94 -1.32 2.48
C PRO A 111 1.68 -0.33 1.57
N LEU A 112 2.06 0.82 2.15
CA LEU A 112 2.82 1.85 1.47
C LEU A 112 4.27 1.88 1.97
N GLY A 113 5.20 2.31 1.12
CA GLY A 113 6.60 2.52 1.46
C GLY A 113 7.57 1.79 0.52
N PHE A 114 8.81 1.68 1.00
CA PHE A 114 9.92 0.98 0.36
C PHE A 114 10.59 0.04 1.38
N ILE A 115 11.34 -0.96 0.90
CA ILE A 115 12.11 -1.84 1.79
C ILE A 115 13.25 -1.12 2.51
N ALA A 116 13.84 -0.09 1.88
CA ALA A 116 14.91 0.73 2.45
C ALA A 116 14.44 2.14 2.83
N SER A 117 15.35 3.00 3.30
CA SER A 117 15.10 4.43 3.44
C SER A 117 14.92 5.09 2.08
N VAL A 118 14.10 6.14 2.04
CA VAL A 118 13.85 6.99 0.86
C VAL A 118 14.80 8.19 0.78
N ALA A 119 15.66 8.38 1.78
CA ALA A 119 16.50 9.55 1.91
C ALA A 119 17.57 9.69 0.80
N GLY A 120 18.01 8.59 0.19
CA GLY A 120 18.95 8.60 -0.94
C GLY A 120 18.22 8.81 -2.27
N TYR A 121 18.42 9.96 -2.93
CA TYR A 121 17.78 10.28 -4.23
C TYR A 121 18.79 10.69 -5.33
N GLY A 122 20.08 10.46 -5.12
CA GLY A 122 21.13 10.83 -6.10
C GLY A 122 21.34 9.80 -7.21
N ASP A 123 20.99 8.54 -6.98
CA ASP A 123 21.13 7.43 -7.93
C ASP A 123 19.75 6.87 -8.30
N TRP A 124 19.27 7.26 -9.48
CA TRP A 124 17.93 6.86 -9.98
C TRP A 124 17.86 5.38 -10.35
N ASP A 125 18.96 4.75 -10.77
CA ASP A 125 18.96 3.33 -11.13
C ASP A 125 18.91 2.47 -9.87
N ALA A 126 19.68 2.82 -8.85
CA ALA A 126 19.59 2.16 -7.54
C ALA A 126 18.21 2.36 -6.91
N PHE A 127 17.62 3.56 -7.01
CA PHE A 127 16.27 3.83 -6.54
C PHE A 127 15.24 2.98 -7.27
N ARG A 128 15.31 2.89 -8.60
CA ARG A 128 14.44 2.04 -9.43
C ARG A 128 14.54 0.56 -9.01
N ALA A 129 15.75 0.05 -8.84
CA ALA A 129 15.98 -1.32 -8.40
C ALA A 129 15.37 -1.58 -7.02
N MET A 130 15.50 -0.65 -6.09
CA MET A 130 14.92 -0.71 -4.74
C MET A 130 13.39 -0.70 -4.80
N VAL A 131 12.76 0.13 -5.64
CA VAL A 131 11.30 0.16 -5.83
C VAL A 131 10.78 -1.17 -6.39
N ARG A 132 11.45 -1.76 -7.40
CA ARG A 132 11.11 -3.10 -7.93
C ARG A 132 11.18 -4.18 -6.86
N ARG A 133 12.22 -4.15 -6.02
CA ARG A 133 12.33 -5.09 -4.89
C ARG A 133 11.21 -4.86 -3.89
N SER A 134 10.91 -3.62 -3.54
CA SER A 134 9.83 -3.27 -2.61
C SER A 134 8.48 -3.82 -3.07
N ARG A 135 8.18 -3.71 -4.37
CA ARG A 135 6.96 -4.31 -4.94
C ARG A 135 6.92 -5.83 -4.76
N LYS A 136 8.05 -6.54 -4.94
CA LYS A 136 8.12 -8.00 -4.75
C LYS A 136 7.86 -8.41 -3.30
N PHE A 137 8.16 -7.54 -2.32
CA PHE A 137 7.85 -7.76 -0.91
C PHE A 137 6.38 -7.49 -0.56
N GLY A 138 5.62 -6.87 -1.47
CA GLY A 138 4.18 -6.66 -1.30
C GLY A 138 3.75 -5.21 -1.09
N PHE A 139 4.66 -4.24 -1.15
CA PHE A 139 4.29 -2.83 -1.18
C PHE A 139 3.46 -2.50 -2.42
N MET A 140 2.52 -1.58 -2.26
CA MET A 140 1.58 -1.20 -3.33
C MET A 140 1.75 0.23 -3.83
N GLY A 141 2.55 1.03 -3.19
CA GLY A 141 2.84 2.42 -3.51
C GLY A 141 3.76 3.00 -2.45
N ALA A 142 4.10 4.28 -2.56
CA ALA A 142 4.93 4.96 -1.59
C ALA A 142 4.71 6.48 -1.60
N GLY A 143 5.04 7.15 -0.48
CA GLY A 143 5.29 8.58 -0.46
C GLY A 143 6.66 8.90 -1.06
N CYS A 144 6.75 10.01 -1.80
CA CYS A 144 7.98 10.48 -2.40
C CYS A 144 8.44 11.77 -1.72
N ILE A 145 9.74 11.94 -1.55
CA ILE A 145 10.36 13.15 -0.99
C ILE A 145 10.94 14.08 -2.08
N HIS A 146 11.00 13.60 -3.33
CA HIS A 146 11.50 14.34 -4.47
C HIS A 146 10.62 14.10 -5.70
N PRO A 147 10.27 15.14 -6.51
CA PRO A 147 9.43 14.98 -7.69
C PRO A 147 9.93 13.95 -8.71
N GLY A 148 11.26 13.83 -8.87
CA GLY A 148 11.87 12.83 -9.77
C GLY A 148 11.63 11.38 -9.39
N GLN A 149 11.22 11.09 -8.14
CA GLN A 149 10.84 9.74 -7.70
C GLN A 149 9.47 9.31 -8.23
N VAL A 150 8.56 10.28 -8.46
CA VAL A 150 7.17 10.00 -8.82
C VAL A 150 7.01 9.17 -10.10
N PRO A 151 7.66 9.50 -11.23
CA PRO A 151 7.54 8.68 -12.44
C PRO A 151 8.08 7.26 -12.23
N ILE A 152 9.20 7.11 -11.51
CA ILE A 152 9.80 5.80 -11.22
C ILE A 152 8.86 4.97 -10.36
N VAL A 153 8.30 5.55 -9.31
CA VAL A 153 7.35 4.86 -8.41
C VAL A 153 6.08 4.45 -9.17
N ASN A 154 5.54 5.33 -10.01
CA ASN A 154 4.37 5.01 -10.82
C ASN A 154 4.62 3.87 -11.81
N GLU A 155 5.80 3.84 -12.44
CA GLU A 155 6.19 2.79 -13.37
C GLU A 155 6.40 1.46 -12.63
N GLU A 156 7.28 1.45 -11.64
CA GLU A 156 7.73 0.21 -11.01
C GLU A 156 6.70 -0.45 -10.08
N TYR A 157 5.77 0.31 -9.52
CA TYR A 157 4.62 -0.27 -8.80
C TYR A 157 3.47 -0.67 -9.73
N SER A 158 3.51 -0.34 -11.01
CA SER A 158 2.53 -0.81 -11.99
C SER A 158 2.85 -2.22 -12.47
N PRO A 159 1.86 -3.04 -12.84
CA PRO A 159 2.11 -4.31 -13.49
C PRO A 159 2.83 -4.13 -14.83
N SER A 160 3.85 -4.95 -15.11
CA SER A 160 4.54 -4.93 -16.39
C SER A 160 3.69 -5.53 -17.52
N ALA A 161 4.06 -5.27 -18.79
CA ALA A 161 3.38 -5.84 -19.94
C ALA A 161 3.42 -7.37 -19.90
N GLU A 162 4.56 -7.95 -19.49
CA GLU A 162 4.72 -9.40 -19.36
C GLU A 162 3.82 -9.98 -18.26
N GLU A 163 3.71 -9.29 -17.12
CA GLU A 163 2.82 -9.71 -16.02
C GLU A 163 1.35 -9.66 -16.45
N ILE A 164 0.94 -8.63 -17.17
CA ILE A 164 -0.41 -8.49 -17.70
C ILE A 164 -0.71 -9.59 -18.72
N ALA A 165 0.20 -9.86 -19.65
CA ALA A 165 0.05 -10.92 -20.65
C ALA A 165 -0.05 -12.30 -19.98
N TRP A 166 0.83 -12.59 -19.03
CA TRP A 166 0.80 -13.82 -18.24
C TRP A 166 -0.51 -13.95 -17.46
N ALA A 167 -0.93 -12.92 -16.76
CA ALA A 167 -2.15 -12.94 -15.96
C ALA A 167 -3.40 -13.13 -16.83
N THR A 168 -3.44 -12.51 -18.01
CA THR A 168 -4.51 -12.70 -18.99
C THR A 168 -4.57 -14.14 -19.46
N LYS A 169 -3.42 -14.75 -19.82
CA LYS A 169 -3.34 -16.14 -20.23
C LYS A 169 -3.84 -17.08 -19.13
N VAL A 170 -3.37 -16.88 -17.88
CA VAL A 170 -3.78 -17.68 -16.72
C VAL A 170 -5.29 -17.62 -16.51
N VAL A 171 -5.88 -16.42 -16.45
CA VAL A 171 -7.33 -16.27 -16.20
C VAL A 171 -8.18 -16.83 -17.33
N THR A 172 -7.72 -16.69 -18.59
CA THR A 172 -8.45 -17.23 -19.75
C THR A 172 -8.43 -18.75 -19.77
N GLU A 173 -7.28 -19.38 -19.51
CA GLU A 173 -7.17 -20.84 -19.48
C GLU A 173 -7.85 -21.45 -18.25
N ASP A 174 -7.80 -20.77 -17.09
CA ASP A 174 -8.49 -21.20 -15.87
C ASP A 174 -10.01 -21.37 -16.10
N ALA A 175 -10.63 -20.45 -16.83
CA ALA A 175 -12.06 -20.55 -17.16
C ALA A 175 -12.40 -21.84 -17.93
N LYS A 176 -11.53 -22.28 -18.86
CA LYS A 176 -11.70 -23.53 -19.63
C LYS A 176 -11.51 -24.76 -18.74
N HIS A 177 -10.47 -24.75 -17.91
CA HIS A 177 -10.16 -25.86 -16.99
C HIS A 177 -11.23 -26.04 -15.91
N THR A 178 -11.70 -24.93 -15.34
CA THR A 178 -12.80 -24.94 -14.35
C THR A 178 -14.11 -25.47 -14.98
N ALA A 179 -14.44 -25.07 -16.21
CA ALA A 179 -15.58 -25.60 -16.93
C ALA A 179 -15.47 -27.12 -17.19
N ALA A 180 -14.24 -27.66 -17.30
CA ALA A 180 -13.96 -29.08 -17.43
C ALA A 180 -13.80 -29.82 -16.07
N GLY A 181 -14.15 -29.16 -14.93
CA GLY A 181 -14.10 -29.74 -13.58
C GLY A 181 -12.68 -29.93 -13.03
N ARG A 182 -11.68 -29.22 -13.53
CA ARG A 182 -10.28 -29.33 -13.09
C ARG A 182 -9.93 -28.20 -12.11
N ALA A 183 -9.50 -28.56 -10.92
CA ALA A 183 -9.08 -27.61 -9.87
C ALA A 183 -7.62 -27.13 -10.01
N SER A 184 -6.80 -27.85 -10.79
CA SER A 184 -5.40 -27.51 -11.08
C SER A 184 -5.02 -27.97 -12.49
N TRP A 185 -4.04 -27.28 -13.08
CA TRP A 185 -3.57 -27.56 -14.43
C TRP A 185 -2.12 -27.04 -14.61
N SER A 186 -1.51 -27.24 -15.78
CA SER A 186 -0.13 -26.82 -16.02
C SER A 186 -0.07 -25.76 -17.13
N LEU A 187 0.71 -24.69 -16.90
CA LEU A 187 1.05 -23.67 -17.89
C LEU A 187 2.56 -23.52 -17.94
N ASP A 188 3.13 -23.73 -19.11
CA ASP A 188 4.58 -23.58 -19.37
C ASP A 188 5.43 -24.35 -18.33
N GLY A 189 5.02 -25.58 -17.99
CA GLY A 189 5.69 -26.46 -17.02
C GLY A 189 5.49 -26.09 -15.52
N LYS A 190 4.65 -25.11 -15.23
CA LYS A 190 4.32 -24.69 -13.85
C LYS A 190 2.88 -25.08 -13.51
N MET A 191 2.67 -25.55 -12.28
CA MET A 191 1.33 -25.83 -11.77
C MET A 191 0.58 -24.53 -11.55
N ILE A 192 -0.66 -24.49 -12.03
CA ILE A 192 -1.62 -23.41 -11.82
C ILE A 192 -2.75 -23.94 -10.93
N ASP A 193 -2.98 -23.26 -9.82
CA ASP A 193 -4.01 -23.55 -8.86
C ASP A 193 -4.70 -22.26 -8.41
N VAL A 194 -5.67 -22.37 -7.49
CA VAL A 194 -6.46 -21.22 -7.01
C VAL A 194 -5.62 -20.03 -6.54
N PRO A 195 -4.56 -20.17 -5.72
CA PRO A 195 -3.68 -19.06 -5.34
C PRO A 195 -3.02 -18.35 -6.53
N VAL A 196 -2.57 -19.10 -7.52
CA VAL A 196 -1.94 -18.53 -8.73
C VAL A 196 -2.95 -17.75 -9.56
N VAL A 197 -4.15 -18.30 -9.74
CA VAL A 197 -5.27 -17.63 -10.47
C VAL A 197 -5.69 -16.35 -9.73
N THR A 198 -5.80 -16.41 -8.41
CA THR A 198 -6.13 -15.23 -7.58
C THR A 198 -5.09 -14.13 -7.75
N ARG A 199 -3.80 -14.46 -7.73
CA ARG A 199 -2.73 -13.50 -8.00
C ARG A 199 -2.83 -12.90 -9.41
N ALA A 200 -3.14 -13.71 -10.42
CA ALA A 200 -3.33 -13.23 -11.79
C ALA A 200 -4.52 -12.24 -11.89
N ARG A 201 -5.64 -12.52 -11.23
CA ARG A 201 -6.80 -11.61 -11.15
C ARG A 201 -6.43 -10.27 -10.50
N HIS A 202 -5.69 -10.28 -9.39
CA HIS A 202 -5.24 -9.05 -8.72
C HIS A 202 -4.33 -8.20 -9.62
N ILE A 203 -3.47 -8.81 -10.45
CA ILE A 203 -2.65 -8.08 -11.44
C ILE A 203 -3.55 -7.35 -12.44
N LEU A 204 -4.55 -8.03 -13.00
CA LEU A 204 -5.48 -7.43 -13.97
C LEU A 204 -6.39 -6.37 -13.37
N GLU A 205 -6.88 -6.58 -12.16
CA GLU A 205 -7.66 -5.57 -11.40
C GLU A 205 -6.85 -4.30 -11.16
N ARG A 206 -5.60 -4.46 -10.71
CA ARG A 206 -4.68 -3.32 -10.51
C ARG A 206 -4.42 -2.58 -11.83
N HIS A 207 -4.16 -3.29 -12.91
CA HIS A 207 -3.97 -2.69 -14.23
C HIS A 207 -5.18 -1.87 -14.66
N ARG A 208 -6.39 -2.43 -14.55
CA ARG A 208 -7.65 -1.72 -14.86
C ARG A 208 -7.84 -0.47 -14.02
N ALA A 209 -7.59 -0.56 -12.71
CA ALA A 209 -7.70 0.60 -11.81
C ALA A 209 -6.76 1.74 -12.21
N ILE A 210 -5.53 1.42 -12.61
CA ILE A 210 -4.55 2.40 -13.10
C ILE A 210 -5.03 3.05 -14.40
N GLN A 211 -5.51 2.26 -15.37
CA GLN A 211 -6.03 2.78 -16.64
C GLN A 211 -7.21 3.72 -16.45
N VAL A 212 -8.18 3.35 -15.59
CA VAL A 212 -9.33 4.21 -15.27
C VAL A 212 -8.89 5.54 -14.65
N ARG A 213 -7.87 5.51 -13.80
CA ARG A 213 -7.34 6.74 -13.18
C ARG A 213 -6.57 7.62 -14.20
N GLN A 214 -5.82 6.99 -15.09
CA GLN A 214 -5.09 7.71 -16.16
C GLN A 214 -6.05 8.39 -17.14
N ALA A 215 -7.14 7.71 -17.51
CA ALA A 215 -8.17 8.28 -18.39
C ALA A 215 -8.96 9.46 -17.78
N LYS A 216 -8.94 9.62 -16.46
CA LYS A 216 -9.60 10.73 -15.73
C LYS A 216 -8.68 11.91 -15.46
N ARG A 217 -7.40 11.82 -15.79
CA ARG A 217 -6.48 12.98 -15.70
C ARG A 217 -6.73 13.88 -16.90
N PRO A 218 -6.94 15.20 -16.65
CA PRO A 218 -7.10 16.19 -17.71
C PRO A 218 -5.85 16.32 -18.56
#